data_3f911d426692d220e92116b8799154d2
#
_entry.id   3f911d426692d220e92116b8799154d2
#
_cell.length_a   1.000
_cell.length_b   1.000
_cell.length_c   1.000
_cell.angle_alpha   90.00
_cell.angle_beta   90.00
_cell.angle_gamma   90.00
#
_symmetry.space_group_name_H-M   'P 1'
#
loop_
_entity.id
_entity.type
_entity.pdbx_description
1 polymer ?
#
loop_
_entity_poly.entity_id
_entity_poly.type
_entity_poly.pdbx_seq_one_letter_code
_entity_poly.pdbx_strand_id
1 'polypeptide(L)'
;KVLILDSGSQYTQLIARRVRELFIYCEIHPFNNPPESLEEFNAVILSGSPYSVRSKEAPHPKLSAIRGKLPLLAVCYGAQYLAHFSGGYVKPSNTREYGRANLSFIQSGETFFEGIEKGSQVWMSHSDTIDQLPDGGQLLASTGDVQNAAYCIAGESTFAIQFHPEVYHTSD
;
A
#
# COMPACT_ATOMS: atom_id res chain seq x y z
N LYS A 1 -18.41 0.82 -3.51
CA LYS A 1 -17.60 0.76 -4.72
C LYS A 1 -16.18 1.22 -4.40
N VAL A 2 -15.17 0.46 -4.82
CA VAL A 2 -13.75 0.75 -4.60
C VAL A 2 -13.08 1.15 -5.91
N LEU A 3 -12.31 2.23 -5.87
CA LEU A 3 -11.44 2.65 -6.97
C LEU A 3 -10.05 2.06 -6.76
N ILE A 4 -9.52 1.41 -7.79
CA ILE A 4 -8.13 0.94 -7.82
C ILE A 4 -7.38 1.78 -8.85
N LEU A 5 -6.41 2.57 -8.40
CA LEU A 5 -5.52 3.34 -9.27
C LEU A 5 -4.29 2.50 -9.61
N ASP A 6 -4.20 2.15 -10.89
CA ASP A 6 -3.15 1.30 -11.43
C ASP A 6 -1.91 2.12 -11.78
N SER A 7 -0.82 1.86 -11.09
CA SER A 7 0.50 2.43 -11.34
C SER A 7 1.42 1.51 -12.16
N GLY A 8 0.84 0.53 -12.86
CA GLY A 8 1.56 -0.42 -13.73
C GLY A 8 1.99 -1.69 -13.02
N SER A 9 1.37 -2.05 -11.89
CA SER A 9 1.66 -3.29 -11.19
C SER A 9 1.19 -4.51 -11.98
N GLN A 10 2.02 -5.53 -12.03
CA GLN A 10 1.60 -6.85 -12.52
C GLN A 10 0.52 -7.52 -11.63
N TYR A 11 0.31 -7.00 -10.41
CA TYR A 11 -0.63 -7.56 -9.44
C TYR A 11 -1.94 -6.77 -9.33
N THR A 12 -2.16 -5.69 -10.09
CA THR A 12 -3.38 -4.86 -10.00
C THR A 12 -4.65 -5.68 -10.20
N GLN A 13 -4.65 -6.63 -11.14
CA GLN A 13 -5.80 -7.50 -11.37
C GLN A 13 -6.06 -8.45 -10.19
N LEU A 14 -5.01 -8.86 -9.48
CA LEU A 14 -5.16 -9.68 -8.26
C LEU A 14 -5.78 -8.86 -7.13
N ILE A 15 -5.40 -7.59 -6.96
CA ILE A 15 -6.05 -6.67 -6.01
C ILE A 15 -7.55 -6.61 -6.30
N ALA A 16 -7.93 -6.35 -7.56
CA ALA A 16 -9.33 -6.29 -7.95
C ALA A 16 -10.06 -7.62 -7.71
N ARG A 17 -9.40 -8.74 -7.97
CA ARG A 17 -9.96 -10.07 -7.69
C ARG A 17 -10.25 -10.24 -6.19
N ARG A 18 -9.29 -9.92 -5.30
CA ARG A 18 -9.49 -10.00 -3.85
C ARG A 18 -10.64 -9.14 -3.36
N VAL A 19 -10.73 -7.89 -3.86
CA VAL A 19 -11.86 -7.01 -3.54
C VAL A 19 -13.20 -7.63 -3.95
N ARG A 20 -13.27 -8.24 -5.14
CA ARG A 20 -14.50 -8.90 -5.63
C ARG A 20 -14.83 -10.18 -4.89
N GLU A 21 -13.85 -10.94 -4.41
CA GLU A 21 -14.06 -12.11 -3.55
C GLU A 21 -14.74 -11.74 -2.23
N LEU A 22 -14.60 -10.48 -1.77
CA LEU A 22 -15.34 -9.91 -0.65
C LEU A 22 -16.73 -9.34 -1.03
N PHE A 23 -17.21 -9.65 -2.24
CA PHE A 23 -18.48 -9.13 -2.79
C PHE A 23 -18.54 -7.61 -2.91
N ILE A 24 -17.39 -6.95 -3.05
CA ILE A 24 -17.29 -5.51 -3.24
C ILE A 24 -17.02 -5.20 -4.71
N TYR A 25 -17.86 -4.34 -5.29
CA TYR A 25 -17.62 -3.84 -6.65
C TYR A 25 -16.42 -2.90 -6.70
N CYS A 26 -15.55 -3.10 -7.68
CA CYS A 26 -14.38 -2.24 -7.88
C CYS A 26 -14.13 -1.95 -9.36
N GLU A 27 -13.53 -0.81 -9.61
CA GLU A 27 -13.07 -0.36 -10.93
C GLU A 27 -11.56 -0.12 -10.89
N ILE A 28 -10.89 -0.46 -11.98
CA ILE A 28 -9.47 -0.17 -12.18
C ILE A 28 -9.37 0.98 -13.16
N HIS A 29 -8.70 2.04 -12.76
CA HIS A 29 -8.36 3.17 -13.63
C HIS A 29 -6.85 3.41 -13.62
N PRO A 30 -6.25 3.81 -14.75
CA PRO A 30 -4.87 4.24 -14.76
C PRO A 30 -4.64 5.42 -13.82
N PHE A 31 -3.51 5.47 -13.13
CA PHE A 31 -3.19 6.56 -12.18
C PHE A 31 -3.23 7.95 -12.82
N ASN A 32 -2.93 8.04 -14.12
CA ASN A 32 -2.90 9.27 -14.92
C ASN A 32 -4.24 9.61 -15.59
N ASN A 33 -5.22 8.74 -15.49
CA ASN A 33 -6.57 8.93 -16.02
C ASN A 33 -7.62 8.42 -15.00
N PRO A 34 -7.67 9.03 -13.79
CA PRO A 34 -8.69 8.68 -12.80
C PRO A 34 -10.07 9.12 -13.27
N PRO A 35 -11.16 8.61 -12.66
CA PRO A 35 -12.50 9.08 -12.95
C PRO A 35 -12.64 10.58 -12.62
N GLU A 36 -13.48 11.30 -13.36
CA GLU A 36 -13.72 12.74 -13.19
C GLU A 36 -14.30 13.07 -11.81
N SER A 37 -15.16 12.20 -11.28
CA SER A 37 -15.75 12.33 -9.93
C SER A 37 -15.40 11.10 -9.08
N LEU A 38 -15.10 11.34 -7.82
CA LEU A 38 -14.88 10.31 -6.81
C LEU A 38 -16.12 10.06 -5.93
N GLU A 39 -17.22 10.77 -6.16
CA GLU A 39 -18.43 10.72 -5.31
C GLU A 39 -19.07 9.32 -5.24
N GLU A 40 -18.91 8.52 -6.29
CA GLU A 40 -19.44 7.16 -6.33
C GLU A 40 -18.56 6.13 -5.58
N PHE A 41 -17.36 6.51 -5.16
CA PHE A 41 -16.43 5.61 -4.52
C PHE A 41 -16.43 5.78 -3.00
N ASN A 42 -16.32 4.64 -2.31
CA ASN A 42 -16.28 4.58 -0.84
C ASN A 42 -14.85 4.41 -0.31
N ALA A 43 -13.91 3.98 -1.17
CA ALA A 43 -12.50 3.82 -0.84
C ALA A 43 -11.65 3.80 -2.11
N VAL A 44 -10.35 4.06 -1.94
CA VAL A 44 -9.34 4.01 -2.99
C VAL A 44 -8.21 3.08 -2.60
N ILE A 45 -7.71 2.31 -3.58
CA ILE A 45 -6.49 1.52 -3.45
C ILE A 45 -5.47 2.04 -4.45
N LEU A 46 -4.27 2.39 -3.98
CA LEU A 46 -3.12 2.66 -4.84
C LEU A 46 -2.34 1.36 -5.03
N SER A 47 -2.16 0.94 -6.26
CA SER A 47 -1.43 -0.29 -6.58
C SER A 47 0.09 -0.15 -6.42
N GLY A 48 0.79 -1.26 -6.53
CA GLY A 48 2.23 -1.30 -6.74
C GLY A 48 2.65 -0.74 -8.10
N SER A 49 3.94 -0.71 -8.33
CA SER A 49 4.57 -0.33 -9.59
C SER A 49 5.96 -0.97 -9.71
N PRO A 50 6.47 -1.26 -10.91
CA PRO A 50 7.87 -1.68 -11.10
C PRO A 50 8.87 -0.53 -10.95
N TYR A 51 8.39 0.72 -10.89
CA TYR A 51 9.25 1.90 -10.77
C TYR A 51 9.67 2.17 -9.32
N SER A 52 10.83 2.83 -9.16
CA SER A 52 11.19 3.50 -7.91
C SER A 52 10.52 4.87 -7.84
N VAL A 53 10.03 5.26 -6.67
CA VAL A 53 9.47 6.62 -6.44
C VAL A 53 10.49 7.74 -6.70
N ARG A 54 11.78 7.40 -6.73
CA ARG A 54 12.91 8.30 -7.01
C ARG A 54 13.21 8.45 -8.51
N SER A 55 12.59 7.64 -9.36
CA SER A 55 12.73 7.71 -10.81
C SER A 55 11.92 8.87 -11.38
N LYS A 56 12.45 9.53 -12.40
CA LYS A 56 11.73 10.62 -13.10
C LYS A 56 10.51 10.14 -13.87
N GLU A 57 10.53 8.88 -14.31
CA GLU A 57 9.42 8.24 -15.04
C GLU A 57 8.42 7.56 -14.11
N ALA A 58 8.60 7.69 -12.80
CA ALA A 58 7.73 7.05 -11.82
C ALA A 58 6.27 7.55 -11.94
N PRO A 59 5.27 6.70 -11.73
CA PRO A 59 3.88 7.12 -11.65
C PRO A 59 3.64 8.15 -10.54
N HIS A 60 2.91 9.22 -10.82
CA HIS A 60 2.58 10.28 -9.87
C HIS A 60 1.06 10.44 -9.72
N PRO A 61 0.37 9.58 -8.97
CA PRO A 61 -1.05 9.77 -8.67
C PRO A 61 -1.28 11.04 -7.85
N LYS A 62 -2.38 11.75 -8.13
CA LYS A 62 -2.71 13.00 -7.42
C LYS A 62 -3.24 12.70 -6.01
N LEU A 63 -2.36 12.56 -5.02
CA LEU A 63 -2.74 12.29 -3.62
C LEU A 63 -3.71 13.32 -3.05
N SER A 64 -3.54 14.61 -3.37
CA SER A 64 -4.41 15.69 -2.90
C SER A 64 -5.88 15.57 -3.34
N ALA A 65 -6.15 14.80 -4.38
CA ALA A 65 -7.50 14.52 -4.82
C ALA A 65 -8.19 13.43 -3.99
N ILE A 66 -7.42 12.59 -3.28
CA ILE A 66 -7.86 11.34 -2.65
C ILE A 66 -7.68 11.38 -1.14
N ARG A 67 -6.46 11.71 -0.69
CA ARG A 67 -6.04 11.65 0.70
C ARG A 67 -6.91 12.56 1.59
N GLY A 68 -7.36 12.04 2.71
CA GLY A 68 -8.23 12.74 3.65
C GLY A 68 -9.68 12.95 3.19
N LYS A 69 -10.03 12.50 1.96
CA LYS A 69 -11.40 12.57 1.41
C LYS A 69 -12.08 11.21 1.38
N LEU A 70 -11.32 10.17 1.07
CA LEU A 70 -11.78 8.79 1.05
C LEU A 70 -10.82 7.91 1.84
N PRO A 71 -11.31 6.81 2.42
CA PRO A 71 -10.45 5.76 2.93
C PRO A 71 -9.46 5.31 1.84
N LEU A 72 -8.18 5.23 2.20
CA LEU A 72 -7.09 4.95 1.28
C LEU A 72 -6.25 3.77 1.76
N LEU A 73 -6.05 2.78 0.89
CA LEU A 73 -5.06 1.73 1.05
C LEU A 73 -3.97 1.89 -0.01
N ALA A 74 -2.74 2.05 0.43
CA ALA A 74 -1.58 2.14 -0.44
C ALA A 74 -0.75 0.85 -0.36
N VAL A 75 -0.52 0.18 -1.50
CA VAL A 75 0.16 -1.12 -1.57
C VAL A 75 1.51 -0.97 -2.26
N CYS A 76 2.57 -1.48 -1.64
CA CYS A 76 3.94 -1.55 -2.16
C CYS A 76 4.44 -0.19 -2.66
N TYR A 77 4.52 0.03 -3.99
CA TYR A 77 4.85 1.34 -4.56
C TYR A 77 3.94 2.45 -4.04
N GLY A 78 2.63 2.18 -3.94
CA GLY A 78 1.67 3.15 -3.38
C GLY A 78 2.04 3.59 -1.96
N ALA A 79 2.49 2.66 -1.11
CA ALA A 79 2.96 2.94 0.24
C ALA A 79 4.24 3.80 0.24
N GLN A 80 5.19 3.48 -0.64
CA GLN A 80 6.42 4.26 -0.83
C GLN A 80 6.12 5.66 -1.37
N TYR A 81 5.21 5.75 -2.35
CA TYR A 81 4.79 7.02 -2.94
C TYR A 81 4.13 7.93 -1.89
N LEU A 82 3.21 7.38 -1.10
CA LEU A 82 2.56 8.10 0.00
C LEU A 82 3.59 8.61 1.01
N ALA A 83 4.55 7.77 1.42
CA ALA A 83 5.61 8.16 2.35
C ALA A 83 6.49 9.27 1.77
N HIS A 84 6.99 9.07 0.53
CA HIS A 84 7.94 10.00 -0.11
C HIS A 84 7.35 11.40 -0.32
N PHE A 85 6.10 11.49 -0.76
CA PHE A 85 5.42 12.75 -1.04
C PHE A 85 4.65 13.35 0.15
N SER A 86 4.81 12.77 1.34
CA SER A 86 4.15 13.23 2.57
C SER A 86 5.15 13.44 3.72
N GLY A 87 6.39 13.81 3.40
CA GLY A 87 7.41 14.16 4.38
C GLY A 87 8.27 13.00 4.89
N GLY A 88 8.03 11.77 4.41
CA GLY A 88 8.86 10.61 4.71
C GLY A 88 10.05 10.46 3.79
N TYR A 89 10.80 9.37 3.97
CA TYR A 89 11.99 9.09 3.18
C TYR A 89 12.03 7.63 2.69
N VAL A 90 12.26 7.47 1.39
CA VAL A 90 12.41 6.18 0.72
C VAL A 90 13.82 6.09 0.15
N LYS A 91 14.51 4.99 0.46
CA LYS A 91 15.88 4.71 0.01
C LYS A 91 15.97 3.36 -0.69
N PRO A 92 17.03 3.10 -1.47
CA PRO A 92 17.32 1.75 -1.92
C PRO A 92 17.45 0.80 -0.73
N SER A 93 16.86 -0.37 -0.81
CA SER A 93 17.14 -1.42 0.16
C SER A 93 18.54 -1.98 -0.07
N ASN A 94 19.26 -2.27 1.01
CA ASN A 94 20.58 -2.93 0.94
C ASN A 94 20.45 -4.40 0.51
N THR A 95 19.28 -4.98 0.71
CA THR A 95 18.92 -6.31 0.28
C THR A 95 17.69 -6.20 -0.63
N ARG A 96 17.70 -6.89 -1.76
CA ARG A 96 16.49 -6.99 -2.58
C ARG A 96 15.46 -7.81 -1.81
N GLU A 97 14.43 -7.16 -1.34
CA GLU A 97 13.37 -7.76 -0.54
C GLU A 97 12.33 -8.39 -1.48
N TYR A 98 12.62 -9.63 -1.90
CA TYR A 98 11.76 -10.44 -2.73
C TYR A 98 11.50 -11.78 -2.07
N GLY A 99 10.24 -12.15 -1.96
CA GLY A 99 9.83 -13.43 -1.45
C GLY A 99 9.06 -13.35 -0.14
N ARG A 100 9.12 -14.46 0.60
CA ARG A 100 8.39 -14.64 1.84
C ARG A 100 9.07 -13.92 3.00
N ALA A 101 8.29 -13.20 3.77
CA ALA A 101 8.68 -12.63 5.05
C ALA A 101 7.60 -12.90 6.09
N ASN A 102 7.94 -12.83 7.37
CA ASN A 102 6.95 -13.01 8.44
C ASN A 102 6.81 -11.72 9.23
N LEU A 103 5.59 -11.36 9.58
CA LEU A 103 5.32 -10.20 10.44
C LEU A 103 5.94 -10.45 11.82
N SER A 104 6.94 -9.68 12.18
CA SER A 104 7.64 -9.77 13.48
C SER A 104 7.02 -8.89 14.55
N PHE A 105 6.33 -7.82 14.13
CA PHE A 105 5.60 -6.89 14.97
C PHE A 105 4.28 -6.52 14.31
N ILE A 106 3.22 -6.42 15.11
CA ILE A 106 1.92 -5.86 14.74
C ILE A 106 1.47 -4.98 15.92
N GLN A 107 1.07 -3.75 15.62
CA GLN A 107 0.54 -2.82 16.62
C GLN A 107 -0.77 -3.36 17.18
N SER A 108 -0.82 -3.54 18.49
CA SER A 108 -2.02 -4.04 19.18
C SER A 108 -3.14 -2.99 19.19
N GLY A 109 -4.39 -3.48 19.06
CA GLY A 109 -5.58 -2.63 19.12
C GLY A 109 -5.95 -1.95 17.82
N GLU A 110 -5.20 -2.20 16.72
CA GLU A 110 -5.51 -1.70 15.40
C GLU A 110 -6.47 -2.61 14.65
N THR A 111 -7.62 -2.09 14.27
CA THR A 111 -8.66 -2.84 13.56
C THR A 111 -8.23 -3.25 12.14
N PHE A 112 -7.27 -2.53 11.54
CA PHE A 112 -6.75 -2.85 10.20
C PHE A 112 -6.06 -4.21 10.14
N PHE A 113 -5.46 -4.65 11.25
CA PHE A 113 -4.81 -5.97 11.39
C PHE A 113 -5.62 -6.95 12.24
N GLU A 114 -6.92 -6.71 12.46
CA GLU A 114 -7.77 -7.61 13.23
C GLU A 114 -7.80 -9.00 12.57
N GLY A 115 -7.49 -10.03 13.35
CA GLY A 115 -7.42 -11.41 12.88
C GLY A 115 -6.07 -11.82 12.28
N ILE A 116 -5.15 -10.87 12.08
CA ILE A 116 -3.80 -11.17 11.59
C ILE A 116 -2.85 -11.33 12.78
N GLU A 117 -2.13 -12.44 12.83
CA GLU A 117 -1.25 -12.76 13.93
C GLU A 117 0.23 -12.43 13.62
N LYS A 118 0.97 -12.14 14.68
CA LYS A 118 2.43 -12.11 14.59
C LYS A 118 2.95 -13.48 14.10
N GLY A 119 3.81 -13.47 13.09
CA GLY A 119 4.28 -14.68 12.42
C GLY A 119 3.56 -14.95 11.09
N SER A 120 2.43 -14.30 10.81
CA SER A 120 1.74 -14.40 9.51
C SER A 120 2.71 -14.12 8.37
N GLN A 121 2.65 -14.96 7.33
CA GLN A 121 3.51 -14.84 6.17
C GLN A 121 2.98 -13.79 5.20
N VAL A 122 3.85 -12.90 4.76
CA VAL A 122 3.57 -11.88 3.75
C VAL A 122 4.53 -12.02 2.57
N TRP A 123 4.15 -11.51 1.41
CA TRP A 123 4.97 -11.49 0.21
C TRP A 123 5.57 -10.11 -0.05
N MET A 124 6.88 -10.03 -0.08
CA MET A 124 7.63 -8.83 -0.43
C MET A 124 8.04 -8.86 -1.90
N SER A 125 8.01 -7.73 -2.58
CA SER A 125 8.43 -7.59 -3.98
C SER A 125 8.84 -6.14 -4.26
N HIS A 126 9.93 -5.70 -3.63
CA HIS A 126 10.41 -4.32 -3.78
C HIS A 126 11.93 -4.21 -3.62
N SER A 127 12.52 -3.21 -4.29
CA SER A 127 13.95 -2.87 -4.24
C SER A 127 14.25 -1.62 -3.42
N ASP A 128 13.24 -0.83 -3.10
CA ASP A 128 13.33 0.34 -2.24
C ASP A 128 12.61 0.08 -0.92
N THR A 129 13.04 0.73 0.15
CA THR A 129 12.43 0.59 1.48
C THR A 129 12.06 1.95 2.05
N ILE A 130 10.99 2.00 2.84
CA ILE A 130 10.57 3.20 3.57
C ILE A 130 11.43 3.29 4.82
N ASP A 131 12.36 4.24 4.84
CA ASP A 131 13.29 4.47 5.95
C ASP A 131 12.67 5.36 7.04
N GLN A 132 11.95 6.40 6.62
CA GLN A 132 11.21 7.28 7.51
C GLN A 132 9.75 7.34 7.12
N LEU A 133 8.87 7.19 8.11
CA LEU A 133 7.43 7.34 7.91
C LEU A 133 7.09 8.78 7.50
N PRO A 134 5.98 8.98 6.78
CA PRO A 134 5.50 10.33 6.45
C PRO A 134 5.04 11.10 7.70
N ASP A 135 4.80 12.39 7.54
CA ASP A 135 4.23 13.23 8.59
C ASP A 135 2.90 12.64 9.09
N GLY A 136 2.78 12.53 10.41
CA GLY A 136 1.64 11.88 11.06
C GLY A 136 1.63 10.35 10.93
N GLY A 137 2.66 9.75 10.34
CA GLY A 137 2.77 8.31 10.16
C GLY A 137 2.92 7.57 11.49
N GLN A 138 2.16 6.50 11.67
CA GLN A 138 2.23 5.60 12.81
C GLN A 138 2.50 4.18 12.34
N LEU A 139 3.51 3.54 12.91
CA LEU A 139 3.89 2.18 12.58
C LEU A 139 2.78 1.20 12.97
N LEU A 140 2.40 0.31 12.05
CA LEU A 140 1.43 -0.75 12.28
C LEU A 140 2.06 -2.15 12.29
N ALA A 141 3.01 -2.42 11.40
CA ALA A 141 3.66 -3.72 11.36
C ALA A 141 5.10 -3.64 10.81
N SER A 142 5.91 -4.60 11.23
CA SER A 142 7.29 -4.80 10.78
C SER A 142 7.53 -6.26 10.41
N THR A 143 8.53 -6.50 9.56
CA THR A 143 9.15 -7.82 9.39
C THR A 143 10.57 -7.83 9.96
N GLY A 144 11.29 -8.95 9.85
CA GLY A 144 12.68 -9.02 10.30
C GLY A 144 13.60 -8.04 9.57
N ASP A 145 13.34 -7.82 8.28
CA ASP A 145 14.19 -7.00 7.39
C ASP A 145 13.60 -5.63 7.09
N VAL A 146 12.26 -5.47 7.22
CA VAL A 146 11.53 -4.22 6.90
C VAL A 146 10.89 -3.66 8.16
N GLN A 147 11.47 -2.60 8.71
CA GLN A 147 10.94 -1.97 9.90
C GLN A 147 9.56 -1.33 9.64
N ASN A 148 9.41 -0.60 8.54
CA ASN A 148 8.17 0.10 8.19
C ASN A 148 7.38 -0.70 7.16
N ALA A 149 6.99 -1.95 7.51
CA ALA A 149 6.26 -2.84 6.63
C ALA A 149 4.78 -2.44 6.46
N ALA A 150 4.20 -1.78 7.46
CA ALA A 150 2.88 -1.17 7.39
C ALA A 150 2.78 0.04 8.32
N TYR A 151 2.00 1.04 7.90
CA TYR A 151 1.74 2.24 8.69
C TYR A 151 0.37 2.83 8.35
N CYS A 152 -0.13 3.70 9.22
CA CYS A 152 -1.29 4.55 8.95
C CYS A 152 -0.91 6.02 9.13
N ILE A 153 -1.81 6.91 8.74
CA ILE A 153 -1.68 8.36 8.99
C ILE A 153 -2.67 8.75 10.08
N ALA A 154 -2.15 9.35 11.16
CA ALA A 154 -2.97 9.79 12.27
C ALA A 154 -4.05 10.79 11.84
N GLY A 155 -5.30 10.54 12.28
CA GLY A 155 -6.43 11.40 11.95
C GLY A 155 -7.02 11.20 10.55
N GLU A 156 -6.52 10.22 9.79
CA GLU A 156 -7.04 9.87 8.46
C GLU A 156 -7.36 8.37 8.39
N SER A 157 -8.32 7.98 7.55
CA SER A 157 -8.54 6.58 7.17
C SER A 157 -7.56 6.19 6.05
N THR A 158 -6.26 6.35 6.31
CA THR A 158 -5.19 6.12 5.33
C THR A 158 -4.22 5.09 5.87
N PHE A 159 -4.13 3.95 5.17
CA PHE A 159 -3.29 2.81 5.51
C PHE A 159 -2.33 2.49 4.37
N ALA A 160 -1.17 1.99 4.73
CA ALA A 160 -0.14 1.65 3.77
C ALA A 160 0.57 0.36 4.17
N ILE A 161 0.79 -0.51 3.21
CA ILE A 161 1.49 -1.79 3.38
C ILE A 161 2.56 -1.95 2.30
N GLN A 162 3.74 -2.38 2.70
CA GLN A 162 4.86 -2.61 1.78
C GLN A 162 4.74 -3.96 1.07
N PHE A 163 4.09 -4.94 1.68
CA PHE A 163 3.86 -6.27 1.15
C PHE A 163 2.61 -6.36 0.28
N HIS A 164 2.46 -7.50 -0.40
CA HIS A 164 1.37 -7.78 -1.33
C HIS A 164 0.36 -8.77 -0.71
N PRO A 165 -0.76 -8.31 -0.13
CA PRO A 165 -1.77 -9.19 0.44
C PRO A 165 -2.59 -9.93 -0.63
N GLU A 166 -2.59 -9.43 -1.87
CA GLU A 166 -3.36 -9.96 -2.97
C GLU A 166 -2.81 -11.26 -3.54
N VAL A 167 -1.52 -11.57 -3.32
CA VAL A 167 -0.90 -12.78 -3.85
C VAL A 167 -1.14 -13.98 -2.93
N TYR A 168 -1.24 -15.18 -3.52
CA TYR A 168 -1.53 -16.42 -2.77
C TYR A 168 -0.40 -16.87 -1.82
N HIS A 169 0.77 -16.25 -1.88
CA HIS A 169 1.88 -16.49 -0.98
C HIS A 169 1.75 -15.76 0.37
N THR A 170 0.86 -14.77 0.47
CA THR A 170 0.46 -14.17 1.72
C THR A 170 -0.58 -15.06 2.36
N SER A 171 -0.36 -15.48 3.61
CA SER A 171 -1.28 -16.29 4.38
C SER A 171 -2.27 -15.40 5.09
N ASP A 172 -3.42 -15.46 5.25
CA ASP A 172 -4.43 -14.67 6.02
C ASP A 172 -4.98 -13.45 5.27
#